data_aa8155c48fea51d44149ccacd4c8fd7e
#
_entry.id   aa8155c48fea51d44149ccacd4c8fd7e
#
_cell.length_a   1.000
_cell.length_b   1.000
_cell.length_c   1.000
_cell.angle_alpha   90.00
_cell.angle_beta   90.00
_cell.angle_gamma   90.00
#
_symmetry.space_group_name_H-M   'P 1'
#
loop_
_entity.id
_entity.type
_entity.pdbx_description
1 polymer ?
#
loop_
_entity_poly.entity_id
_entity_poly.type
_entity_poly.pdbx_seq_one_letter_code
_entity_poly.pdbx_strand_id
1 'polypeptide(L)'
;MALPLAAYSGWNLGWLPNSYQHFEASDNVRQITLSDGSQVELNLGSELTFSNYKDQRRITLKKGEAFFSVSHDTRHPFIVKAAEGRIRVTGTKFNVWMYEDQVRVNLIEGSVLVSSNDAVAGDGLRLEPAMQASYRRGDFTPRISQTYDNDNSLAWRSGKLVIDDLALTDALPLINRYLSKPVMVADKSTGSIRIGGIYNIKELNNLVASLPKVLPVYLTRNKDGNPVLNSIPQQAPKS
;
A
#
# COMPACT_ATOMS: atom_id res chain seq x y z
N MET A 1 -39.59 14.69 14.63
CA MET A 1 -38.96 14.05 15.81
C MET A 1 -38.65 12.54 15.64
N ALA A 2 -38.41 12.03 14.43
CA ALA A 2 -38.11 10.60 14.20
C ALA A 2 -36.61 10.23 14.12
N LEU A 3 -35.72 11.23 14.06
CA LEU A 3 -34.25 11.02 13.95
C LEU A 3 -33.57 10.32 15.16
N PRO A 4 -33.94 10.59 16.43
CA PRO A 4 -33.25 9.94 17.55
C PRO A 4 -33.54 8.44 17.68
N LEU A 5 -34.73 7.98 17.30
CA LEU A 5 -35.09 6.55 17.36
C LEU A 5 -34.40 5.71 16.27
N ALA A 6 -34.30 6.26 15.06
CA ALA A 6 -33.57 5.58 13.97
C ALA A 6 -32.07 5.49 14.23
N ALA A 7 -31.45 6.52 14.83
CA ALA A 7 -30.06 6.50 15.24
C ALA A 7 -29.82 5.50 16.39
N TYR A 8 -30.71 5.46 17.38
CA TYR A 8 -30.64 4.51 18.51
C TYR A 8 -30.84 3.06 18.06
N SER A 9 -31.78 2.80 17.14
CA SER A 9 -31.97 1.45 16.58
C SER A 9 -30.82 1.02 15.68
N GLY A 10 -30.26 1.92 14.86
CA GLY A 10 -29.08 1.65 14.03
C GLY A 10 -27.82 1.34 14.85
N TRP A 11 -27.64 2.01 15.99
CA TRP A 11 -26.53 1.75 16.91
C TRP A 11 -26.71 0.40 17.64
N ASN A 12 -27.89 0.09 18.13
CA ASN A 12 -28.18 -1.20 18.78
C ASN A 12 -28.07 -2.40 17.80
N LEU A 13 -28.40 -2.20 16.54
CA LEU A 13 -28.26 -3.21 15.48
C LEU A 13 -26.83 -3.31 14.94
N GLY A 14 -25.87 -2.45 15.41
CA GLY A 14 -24.47 -2.49 15.00
C GLY A 14 -24.22 -1.88 13.60
N TRP A 15 -25.17 -1.16 13.01
CA TRP A 15 -25.00 -0.53 11.69
C TRP A 15 -24.19 0.76 11.76
N LEU A 16 -24.23 1.45 12.89
CA LEU A 16 -23.46 2.67 13.12
C LEU A 16 -22.20 2.37 13.94
N PRO A 17 -21.07 2.97 13.58
CA PRO A 17 -19.85 2.81 14.36
C PRO A 17 -19.97 3.57 15.70
N ASN A 18 -19.41 2.98 16.77
CA ASN A 18 -19.26 3.62 18.07
C ASN A 18 -18.29 4.80 18.03
N SER A 19 -17.27 4.72 17.15
CA SER A 19 -16.34 5.80 16.88
C SER A 19 -15.89 5.78 15.41
N TYR A 20 -15.63 6.98 14.88
CA TYR A 20 -15.10 7.20 13.54
C TYR A 20 -13.91 8.15 13.64
N GLN A 21 -12.80 7.80 13.01
CA GLN A 21 -11.59 8.61 12.97
C GLN A 21 -11.04 8.64 11.55
N HIS A 22 -10.53 9.79 11.13
CA HIS A 22 -9.88 9.99 9.83
C HIS A 22 -8.44 10.42 10.05
N PHE A 23 -7.51 9.85 9.28
CA PHE A 23 -6.10 10.12 9.38
C PHE A 23 -5.47 10.29 8.00
N GLU A 24 -4.61 11.29 7.88
CA GLU A 24 -3.79 11.57 6.71
C GLU A 24 -2.36 11.88 7.13
N ALA A 25 -1.40 11.42 6.33
CA ALA A 25 0.02 11.71 6.47
C ALA A 25 0.54 12.29 5.16
N SER A 26 0.62 13.63 5.07
CA SER A 26 1.05 14.33 3.85
C SER A 26 2.58 14.32 3.69
N ASP A 27 3.32 14.80 4.70
CA ASP A 27 4.74 15.14 4.55
C ASP A 27 5.69 14.31 5.42
N ASN A 28 5.16 13.62 6.44
CA ASN A 28 5.94 12.81 7.37
C ASN A 28 5.20 11.52 7.71
N VAL A 29 5.97 10.51 8.09
CA VAL A 29 5.43 9.31 8.73
C VAL A 29 4.70 9.72 10.01
N ARG A 30 3.48 9.24 10.19
CA ARG A 30 2.64 9.57 11.33
C ARG A 30 2.36 8.34 12.17
N GLN A 31 2.66 8.40 13.46
CA GLN A 31 2.26 7.38 14.43
C GLN A 31 0.90 7.73 15.01
N ILE A 32 0.01 6.76 15.07
CA ILE A 32 -1.39 6.90 15.47
C ILE A 32 -1.71 5.79 16.47
N THR A 33 -2.39 6.15 17.56
CA THR A 33 -3.06 5.20 18.44
C THR A 33 -4.56 5.28 18.16
N LEU A 34 -5.14 4.16 17.75
CA LEU A 34 -6.57 4.04 17.50
C LEU A 34 -7.33 3.92 18.83
N SER A 35 -8.65 4.16 18.80
CA SER A 35 -9.48 4.07 20.02
C SER A 35 -9.62 2.67 20.60
N ASP A 36 -9.23 1.62 19.85
CA ASP A 36 -9.14 0.24 20.32
C ASP A 36 -7.77 -0.13 20.92
N GLY A 37 -6.83 0.84 21.00
CA GLY A 37 -5.47 0.64 21.48
C GLY A 37 -4.49 0.12 20.44
N SER A 38 -4.93 -0.20 19.22
CA SER A 38 -4.04 -0.58 18.12
C SER A 38 -3.15 0.59 17.70
N GLN A 39 -1.90 0.28 17.32
CA GLN A 39 -0.93 1.25 16.82
C GLN A 39 -0.85 1.18 15.30
N VAL A 40 -0.82 2.32 14.65
CA VAL A 40 -0.66 2.45 13.20
C VAL A 40 0.46 3.43 12.89
N GLU A 41 1.41 3.02 12.06
CA GLU A 41 2.36 3.92 11.44
C GLU A 41 1.90 4.16 10.01
N LEU A 42 1.59 5.41 9.69
CA LEU A 42 1.06 5.82 8.39
C LEU A 42 2.17 6.49 7.59
N ASN A 43 2.49 5.93 6.42
CA ASN A 43 3.54 6.43 5.54
C ASN A 43 3.11 7.73 4.84
N LEU A 44 4.07 8.48 4.27
CA LEU A 44 3.81 9.70 3.49
C LEU A 44 2.80 9.44 2.37
N GLY A 45 1.97 10.43 2.08
CA GLY A 45 0.96 10.37 1.02
C GLY A 45 -0.17 9.38 1.29
N SER A 46 -0.32 8.93 2.54
CA SER A 46 -1.31 7.89 2.91
C SER A 46 -2.52 8.48 3.60
N GLU A 47 -3.67 7.84 3.38
CA GLU A 47 -4.96 8.23 3.94
C GLU A 47 -5.75 7.00 4.35
N LEU A 48 -6.25 6.99 5.59
CA LEU A 48 -7.14 5.94 6.09
C LEU A 48 -8.25 6.48 6.99
N THR A 49 -9.30 5.69 7.12
CA THR A 49 -10.35 5.89 8.11
C THR A 49 -10.44 4.68 9.02
N PHE A 50 -10.72 4.90 10.30
CA PHE A 50 -11.01 3.87 11.29
C PHE A 50 -12.45 4.01 11.79
N SER A 51 -13.17 2.90 11.83
CA SER A 51 -14.53 2.80 12.37
C SER A 51 -14.60 1.63 13.33
N ASN A 52 -14.93 1.90 14.58
CA ASN A 52 -15.12 0.87 15.60
C ASN A 52 -16.60 0.53 15.73
N TYR A 53 -16.98 -0.70 15.34
CA TYR A 53 -18.34 -1.22 15.45
C TYR A 53 -18.48 -2.13 16.66
N LYS A 54 -19.71 -2.52 16.96
CA LYS A 54 -20.02 -3.45 18.06
C LYS A 54 -19.41 -4.84 17.86
N ASP A 55 -19.24 -5.28 16.61
CA ASP A 55 -18.84 -6.63 16.20
C ASP A 55 -17.49 -6.68 15.49
N GLN A 56 -16.93 -5.54 15.08
CA GLN A 56 -15.69 -5.47 14.33
C GLN A 56 -15.02 -4.11 14.41
N ARG A 57 -13.72 -4.08 14.14
CA ARG A 57 -12.90 -2.89 14.00
C ARG A 57 -12.51 -2.75 12.53
N ARG A 58 -12.87 -1.66 11.87
CA ARG A 58 -12.69 -1.51 10.41
C ARG A 58 -11.77 -0.35 10.09
N ILE A 59 -10.74 -0.64 9.32
CA ILE A 59 -9.93 0.35 8.57
C ILE A 59 -10.40 0.34 7.11
N THR A 60 -10.44 1.52 6.50
CA THR A 60 -10.42 1.66 5.04
C THR A 60 -9.16 2.42 4.67
N LEU A 61 -8.19 1.74 4.06
CA LEU A 61 -7.01 2.37 3.47
C LEU A 61 -7.40 2.89 2.09
N LYS A 62 -7.50 4.21 1.96
CA LYS A 62 -7.92 4.86 0.71
C LYS A 62 -6.77 4.97 -0.29
N LYS A 63 -5.57 5.23 0.20
CA LYS A 63 -4.32 5.29 -0.56
C LYS A 63 -3.11 5.15 0.35
N GLY A 64 -1.99 4.74 -0.20
CA GLY A 64 -0.69 4.76 0.45
C GLY A 64 -0.33 3.48 1.18
N GLU A 65 0.29 3.61 2.35
CA GLU A 65 0.85 2.47 3.07
C GLU A 65 0.77 2.68 4.58
N ALA A 66 0.44 1.62 5.28
CA ALA A 66 0.37 1.63 6.73
C ALA A 66 0.90 0.32 7.32
N PHE A 67 1.66 0.45 8.39
CA PHE A 67 2.05 -0.65 9.26
C PHE A 67 1.10 -0.67 10.46
N PHE A 68 0.57 -1.85 10.75
CA PHE A 68 -0.38 -2.09 11.81
C PHE A 68 0.22 -2.98 12.88
N SER A 69 0.12 -2.57 14.16
CA SER A 69 0.31 -3.41 15.33
C SER A 69 -1.03 -3.48 16.07
N VAL A 70 -1.80 -4.53 15.76
CA VAL A 70 -3.19 -4.65 16.18
C VAL A 70 -3.30 -5.25 17.56
N SER A 71 -4.06 -4.60 18.44
CA SER A 71 -4.42 -5.13 19.78
C SER A 71 -5.20 -6.43 19.66
N HIS A 72 -4.80 -7.45 20.45
CA HIS A 72 -5.41 -8.77 20.38
C HIS A 72 -6.87 -8.75 20.87
N ASP A 73 -7.80 -9.08 19.98
CA ASP A 73 -9.21 -9.28 20.28
C ASP A 73 -9.84 -10.22 19.24
N THR A 74 -10.14 -11.44 19.65
CA THR A 74 -10.75 -12.47 18.80
C THR A 74 -12.26 -12.27 18.62
N ARG A 75 -12.92 -11.55 19.52
CA ARG A 75 -14.37 -11.30 19.48
C ARG A 75 -14.72 -10.16 18.55
N HIS A 76 -13.80 -9.19 18.37
CA HIS A 76 -13.97 -8.05 17.49
C HIS A 76 -12.83 -8.03 16.46
N PRO A 77 -12.92 -8.81 15.37
CA PRO A 77 -11.88 -8.89 14.36
C PRO A 77 -11.55 -7.50 13.79
N PHE A 78 -10.28 -7.30 13.48
CA PHE A 78 -9.79 -6.09 12.82
C PHE A 78 -9.74 -6.34 11.32
N ILE A 79 -10.42 -5.50 10.55
CA ILE A 79 -10.59 -5.64 9.11
C ILE A 79 -10.00 -4.42 8.41
N VAL A 80 -9.03 -4.63 7.53
CA VAL A 80 -8.54 -3.58 6.64
C VAL A 80 -9.13 -3.81 5.25
N LYS A 81 -9.83 -2.80 4.73
CA LYS A 81 -10.28 -2.72 3.35
C LYS A 81 -9.26 -1.93 2.54
N ALA A 82 -8.75 -2.51 1.46
CA ALA A 82 -7.83 -1.88 0.51
C ALA A 82 -8.23 -2.29 -0.91
N ALA A 83 -8.44 -1.34 -1.81
CA ALA A 83 -9.10 -1.55 -3.09
C ALA A 83 -10.45 -2.29 -2.89
N GLU A 84 -10.66 -3.44 -3.49
CA GLU A 84 -11.87 -4.27 -3.30
C GLU A 84 -11.65 -5.41 -2.31
N GLY A 85 -10.42 -5.57 -1.80
CA GLY A 85 -10.04 -6.66 -0.93
C GLY A 85 -10.28 -6.41 0.55
N ARG A 86 -10.21 -7.50 1.30
CA ARG A 86 -10.38 -7.56 2.75
C ARG A 86 -9.23 -8.32 3.39
N ILE A 87 -8.64 -7.70 4.42
CA ILE A 87 -7.55 -8.24 5.22
C ILE A 87 -8.08 -8.36 6.65
N ARG A 88 -8.21 -9.58 7.19
CA ARG A 88 -8.80 -9.86 8.50
C ARG A 88 -7.74 -10.40 9.46
N VAL A 89 -7.67 -9.79 10.65
CA VAL A 89 -6.75 -10.18 11.72
C VAL A 89 -7.45 -10.10 13.10
N THR A 90 -6.82 -10.68 14.12
CA THR A 90 -7.32 -10.61 15.51
C THR A 90 -6.29 -10.09 16.51
N GLY A 91 -5.02 -9.94 16.08
CA GLY A 91 -3.90 -9.48 16.91
C GLY A 91 -2.60 -9.79 16.18
N THR A 92 -2.13 -8.89 15.36
CA THR A 92 -1.18 -9.18 14.27
C THR A 92 -0.34 -7.96 13.97
N LYS A 93 0.92 -8.14 13.59
CA LYS A 93 1.77 -7.09 13.02
C LYS A 93 1.94 -7.34 11.52
N PHE A 94 1.49 -6.39 10.71
CA PHE A 94 1.51 -6.52 9.26
C PHE A 94 1.57 -5.14 8.59
N ASN A 95 2.02 -5.13 7.34
CA ASN A 95 2.09 -3.95 6.49
C ASN A 95 1.11 -4.08 5.33
N VAL A 96 0.42 -3.01 4.99
CA VAL A 96 -0.43 -2.91 3.79
C VAL A 96 0.05 -1.74 2.97
N TRP A 97 0.52 -2.02 1.77
CA TRP A 97 0.87 -1.06 0.73
C TRP A 97 -0.20 -1.06 -0.35
N MET A 98 -0.62 0.13 -0.80
CA MET A 98 -1.56 0.31 -1.90
C MET A 98 -1.14 1.49 -2.77
N TYR A 99 -1.08 1.25 -4.08
CA TYR A 99 -0.92 2.28 -5.10
C TYR A 99 -1.83 1.95 -6.28
N GLU A 100 -2.66 2.93 -6.68
CA GLU A 100 -3.74 2.72 -7.64
C GLU A 100 -4.59 1.51 -7.21
N ASP A 101 -4.69 0.49 -8.06
CA ASP A 101 -5.47 -0.71 -7.81
C ASP A 101 -4.64 -1.89 -7.29
N GLN A 102 -3.33 -1.70 -7.05
CA GLN A 102 -2.43 -2.75 -6.55
C GLN A 102 -2.36 -2.71 -5.04
N VAL A 103 -2.47 -3.88 -4.41
CA VAL A 103 -2.32 -4.05 -2.97
C VAL A 103 -1.28 -5.13 -2.68
N ARG A 104 -0.42 -4.88 -1.67
CA ARG A 104 0.50 -5.86 -1.09
C ARG A 104 0.30 -5.89 0.42
N VAL A 105 0.28 -7.08 0.98
CA VAL A 105 0.11 -7.34 2.41
C VAL A 105 1.29 -8.18 2.87
N ASN A 106 2.14 -7.65 3.72
CA ASN A 106 3.29 -8.36 4.29
C ASN A 106 3.00 -8.71 5.74
N LEU A 107 3.06 -9.99 6.09
CA LEU A 107 2.87 -10.45 7.46
C LEU A 107 4.20 -10.55 8.19
N ILE A 108 4.28 -9.89 9.37
CA ILE A 108 5.46 -9.89 10.23
C ILE A 108 5.25 -10.83 11.41
N GLU A 109 4.10 -10.75 12.10
CA GLU A 109 3.83 -11.54 13.30
C GLU A 109 2.33 -11.86 13.38
N GLY A 110 1.98 -13.09 13.76
CA GLY A 110 0.60 -13.56 13.92
C GLY A 110 0.07 -14.25 12.68
N SER A 111 -1.18 -13.99 12.31
CA SER A 111 -1.86 -14.59 11.15
C SER A 111 -2.81 -13.60 10.49
N VAL A 112 -2.87 -13.65 9.17
CA VAL A 112 -3.72 -12.78 8.35
C VAL A 112 -4.53 -13.62 7.38
N LEU A 113 -5.81 -13.29 7.22
CA LEU A 113 -6.66 -13.80 6.13
C LEU A 113 -6.82 -12.70 5.09
N VAL A 114 -6.46 -12.97 3.83
CA VAL A 114 -6.53 -12.01 2.72
C VAL A 114 -7.51 -12.51 1.66
N SER A 115 -8.50 -11.70 1.33
CA SER A 115 -9.38 -11.86 0.18
C SER A 115 -9.16 -10.68 -0.77
N SER A 116 -9.03 -10.94 -2.07
CA SER A 116 -8.89 -9.89 -3.10
C SER A 116 -10.23 -9.22 -3.44
N ASN A 117 -11.35 -9.86 -3.08
CA ASN A 117 -12.69 -9.33 -3.32
C ASN A 117 -13.57 -9.59 -2.08
N ASP A 118 -14.01 -8.51 -1.43
CA ASP A 118 -14.85 -8.57 -0.21
C ASP A 118 -16.28 -9.09 -0.51
N ALA A 119 -16.72 -9.04 -1.76
CA ALA A 119 -18.04 -9.54 -2.17
C ALA A 119 -18.07 -11.06 -2.38
N VAL A 120 -16.92 -11.71 -2.51
CA VAL A 120 -16.84 -13.17 -2.67
C VAL A 120 -16.94 -13.83 -1.31
N ALA A 121 -17.87 -14.77 -1.19
CA ALA A 121 -18.03 -15.55 0.04
C ALA A 121 -16.78 -16.40 0.31
N GLY A 122 -16.29 -16.37 1.56
CA GLY A 122 -15.13 -17.12 2.03
C GLY A 122 -14.23 -16.30 2.94
N ASP A 123 -13.38 -16.98 3.68
CA ASP A 123 -12.48 -16.32 4.62
C ASP A 123 -11.20 -15.76 3.97
N GLY A 124 -10.93 -16.09 2.71
CA GLY A 124 -9.71 -15.73 2.01
C GLY A 124 -8.57 -16.72 2.23
N LEU A 125 -7.37 -16.35 1.74
CA LEU A 125 -6.16 -17.14 1.92
C LEU A 125 -5.41 -16.71 3.19
N ARG A 126 -4.89 -17.70 3.92
CA ARG A 126 -4.11 -17.46 5.15
C ARG A 126 -2.66 -17.18 4.81
N LEU A 127 -2.11 -16.14 5.45
CA LEU A 127 -0.68 -15.89 5.51
C LEU A 127 -0.13 -16.34 6.86
N GLU A 128 1.06 -16.91 6.83
CA GLU A 128 1.94 -17.15 7.96
C GLU A 128 3.07 -16.09 7.98
N PRO A 129 3.78 -15.88 9.09
CA PRO A 129 4.93 -14.97 9.14
C PRO A 129 5.93 -15.23 8.01
N ALA A 130 6.58 -14.18 7.50
CA ALA A 130 7.43 -14.19 6.32
C ALA A 130 6.71 -14.54 4.99
N MET A 131 5.39 -14.35 4.95
CA MET A 131 4.61 -14.41 3.70
C MET A 131 4.05 -13.06 3.32
N GLN A 132 3.82 -12.89 2.04
CA GLN A 132 3.08 -11.75 1.49
C GLN A 132 1.97 -12.20 0.56
N ALA A 133 0.90 -11.42 0.51
CA ALA A 133 -0.13 -11.51 -0.50
C ALA A 133 -0.08 -10.27 -1.41
N SER A 134 -0.37 -10.45 -2.69
CA SER A 134 -0.57 -9.34 -3.62
C SER A 134 -1.82 -9.57 -4.47
N TYR A 135 -2.57 -8.51 -4.73
CA TYR A 135 -3.74 -8.52 -5.60
C TYR A 135 -3.97 -7.16 -6.24
N ARG A 136 -4.79 -7.15 -7.28
CA ARG A 136 -5.32 -5.95 -7.93
C ARG A 136 -6.83 -5.94 -7.85
N ARG A 137 -7.44 -4.79 -8.06
CA ARG A 137 -8.88 -4.70 -8.25
C ARG A 137 -9.33 -5.64 -9.38
N GLY A 138 -10.38 -6.42 -9.12
CA GLY A 138 -10.91 -7.41 -10.05
C GLY A 138 -10.24 -8.79 -10.00
N ASP A 139 -9.17 -8.98 -9.24
CA ASP A 139 -8.59 -10.32 -9.04
C ASP A 139 -9.53 -11.20 -8.21
N PHE A 140 -9.73 -12.45 -8.62
CA PHE A 140 -10.55 -13.42 -7.88
C PHE A 140 -9.84 -13.96 -6.64
N THR A 141 -8.52 -14.14 -6.72
CA THR A 141 -7.69 -14.69 -5.64
C THR A 141 -6.39 -13.90 -5.52
N PRO A 142 -5.90 -13.62 -4.29
CA PRO A 142 -4.59 -13.03 -4.09
C PRO A 142 -3.49 -14.02 -4.46
N ARG A 143 -2.36 -13.49 -4.94
CA ARG A 143 -1.12 -14.26 -5.14
C ARG A 143 -0.33 -14.28 -3.84
N ILE A 144 0.07 -15.45 -3.39
CA ILE A 144 0.87 -15.63 -2.19
C ILE A 144 2.32 -15.91 -2.59
N SER A 145 3.27 -15.27 -1.91
CA SER A 145 4.70 -15.53 -2.03
C SER A 145 5.37 -15.42 -0.66
N GLN A 146 6.60 -15.94 -0.56
CA GLN A 146 7.42 -15.74 0.64
C GLN A 146 8.09 -14.36 0.57
N THR A 147 8.28 -13.73 1.74
CA THR A 147 9.21 -12.63 1.93
C THR A 147 10.57 -13.20 2.31
N TYR A 148 11.65 -12.65 1.74
CA TYR A 148 13.01 -13.07 2.06
C TYR A 148 13.55 -12.27 3.24
N ASP A 149 14.64 -12.73 3.85
CA ASP A 149 15.30 -12.05 4.99
C ASP A 149 15.74 -10.61 4.68
N ASN A 150 15.92 -10.29 3.40
CA ASN A 150 16.23 -8.95 2.91
C ASN A 150 14.97 -8.16 2.47
N ASP A 151 13.79 -8.53 2.95
CA ASP A 151 12.56 -7.79 2.65
C ASP A 151 12.64 -6.35 3.20
N ASN A 152 12.79 -5.41 2.29
CA ASN A 152 12.91 -3.99 2.58
C ASN A 152 11.55 -3.27 2.59
N SER A 153 10.44 -4.00 2.62
CA SER A 153 9.08 -3.44 2.58
C SER A 153 8.77 -2.47 3.74
N LEU A 154 9.53 -2.56 4.83
CA LEU A 154 9.40 -1.68 6.00
C LEU A 154 10.45 -0.56 6.08
N ALA A 155 11.35 -0.43 5.09
CA ALA A 155 12.41 0.59 5.10
C ALA A 155 11.84 2.04 5.15
N TRP A 156 10.62 2.24 4.66
CA TRP A 156 9.93 3.51 4.69
C TRP A 156 9.72 4.05 6.12
N ARG A 157 9.62 3.18 7.13
CA ARG A 157 9.50 3.59 8.55
C ARG A 157 10.71 4.38 9.03
N SER A 158 11.86 4.19 8.37
CA SER A 158 13.09 4.99 8.56
C SER A 158 13.32 6.00 7.43
N GLY A 159 12.29 6.34 6.65
CA GLY A 159 12.36 7.35 5.59
C GLY A 159 13.12 6.88 4.33
N LYS A 160 13.28 5.58 4.14
CA LYS A 160 14.03 4.99 3.01
C LYS A 160 13.11 4.22 2.08
N LEU A 161 13.40 4.30 0.79
CA LEU A 161 12.90 3.41 -0.24
C LEU A 161 14.06 2.55 -0.73
N VAL A 162 13.96 1.24 -0.56
CA VAL A 162 14.93 0.28 -1.05
C VAL A 162 14.37 -0.39 -2.30
N ILE A 163 15.11 -0.33 -3.39
CA ILE A 163 14.82 -0.99 -4.65
C ILE A 163 15.93 -1.99 -4.89
N ASP A 164 15.59 -3.27 -5.00
CA ASP A 164 16.55 -4.35 -5.19
C ASP A 164 16.45 -4.87 -6.62
N ASP A 165 17.25 -4.28 -7.51
CA ASP A 165 17.38 -4.68 -8.91
C ASP A 165 16.01 -4.95 -9.59
N LEU A 166 15.09 -4.00 -9.56
CA LEU A 166 13.78 -4.10 -10.18
C LEU A 166 13.78 -3.51 -11.59
N ALA A 167 12.97 -4.08 -12.48
CA ALA A 167 12.62 -3.41 -13.74
C ALA A 167 11.88 -2.09 -13.45
N LEU A 168 12.08 -1.06 -14.28
CA LEU A 168 11.40 0.23 -14.11
C LEU A 168 9.88 0.08 -14.02
N THR A 169 9.29 -0.87 -14.76
CA THR A 169 7.86 -1.19 -14.68
C THR A 169 7.42 -1.56 -13.26
N ASP A 170 8.27 -2.25 -12.50
CA ASP A 170 7.97 -2.71 -11.14
C ASP A 170 8.44 -1.70 -10.07
N ALA A 171 9.51 -0.94 -10.36
CA ALA A 171 10.06 0.07 -9.46
C ALA A 171 9.23 1.36 -9.44
N LEU A 172 8.69 1.78 -10.60
CA LEU A 172 7.94 3.04 -10.69
C LEU A 172 6.69 3.11 -9.80
N PRO A 173 5.88 2.07 -9.61
CA PRO A 173 4.78 2.11 -8.63
C PRO A 173 5.26 2.41 -7.20
N LEU A 174 6.45 1.93 -6.80
CA LEU A 174 7.05 2.20 -5.50
C LEU A 174 7.50 3.65 -5.36
N ILE A 175 7.99 4.25 -6.44
CA ILE A 175 8.46 5.64 -6.51
C ILE A 175 7.28 6.59 -6.63
N ASN A 176 6.35 6.31 -7.56
CA ASN A 176 5.27 7.19 -7.97
C ASN A 176 4.30 7.53 -6.85
N ARG A 177 4.11 6.62 -5.88
CA ARG A 177 3.25 6.90 -4.72
C ARG A 177 3.72 8.10 -3.88
N TYR A 178 4.98 8.51 -4.01
CA TYR A 178 5.56 9.66 -3.31
C TYR A 178 5.63 10.92 -4.18
N LEU A 179 5.30 10.81 -5.45
CA LEU A 179 5.41 11.90 -6.41
C LEU A 179 4.06 12.55 -6.69
N SER A 180 4.03 13.86 -6.80
CA SER A 180 2.84 14.61 -7.23
C SER A 180 2.49 14.37 -8.71
N LYS A 181 3.51 14.06 -9.54
CA LYS A 181 3.37 13.72 -10.95
C LYS A 181 4.03 12.35 -11.18
N PRO A 182 3.25 11.31 -11.52
CA PRO A 182 3.80 9.99 -11.75
C PRO A 182 4.73 9.96 -12.95
N VAL A 183 5.83 9.23 -12.83
CA VAL A 183 6.76 8.92 -13.91
C VAL A 183 6.23 7.74 -14.70
N MET A 184 6.29 7.83 -16.01
CA MET A 184 5.85 6.79 -16.93
C MET A 184 7.04 6.26 -17.74
N VAL A 185 6.91 5.06 -18.31
CA VAL A 185 7.81 4.52 -19.33
C VAL A 185 7.14 4.62 -20.69
N ALA A 186 7.93 4.98 -21.72
CA ALA A 186 7.41 5.16 -23.08
C ALA A 186 7.00 3.84 -23.73
N ASP A 187 7.75 2.77 -23.44
CA ASP A 187 7.59 1.47 -24.06
C ASP A 187 8.10 0.34 -23.17
N LYS A 188 7.88 -0.91 -23.62
CA LYS A 188 8.27 -2.12 -22.90
C LYS A 188 9.81 -2.25 -22.76
N SER A 189 10.58 -1.78 -23.73
CA SER A 189 12.04 -1.81 -23.68
C SER A 189 12.57 -0.93 -22.57
N THR A 190 12.08 0.32 -22.50
CA THR A 190 12.38 1.24 -21.39
C THR A 190 11.94 0.67 -20.05
N GLY A 191 10.75 0.06 -20.00
CA GLY A 191 10.19 -0.54 -18.77
C GLY A 191 11.02 -1.71 -18.23
N SER A 192 11.77 -2.42 -19.07
CA SER A 192 12.63 -3.54 -18.67
C SER A 192 14.00 -3.13 -18.14
N ILE A 193 14.40 -1.85 -18.26
CA ILE A 193 15.65 -1.32 -17.68
C ILE A 193 15.57 -1.49 -16.17
N ARG A 194 16.66 -2.01 -15.57
CA ARG A 194 16.70 -2.32 -14.14
C ARG A 194 17.29 -1.17 -13.34
N ILE A 195 16.77 -1.00 -12.13
CA ILE A 195 17.23 0.00 -11.17
C ILE A 195 17.35 -0.65 -9.78
N GLY A 196 18.39 -0.27 -9.05
CA GLY A 196 18.59 -0.67 -7.66
C GLY A 196 19.18 0.47 -6.84
N GLY A 197 19.03 0.39 -5.53
CA GLY A 197 19.60 1.37 -4.60
C GLY A 197 18.73 1.66 -3.39
N ILE A 198 19.28 2.47 -2.49
CA ILE A 198 18.60 2.96 -1.29
C ILE A 198 18.42 4.48 -1.45
N TYR A 199 17.19 4.92 -1.42
CA TYR A 199 16.82 6.31 -1.69
C TYR A 199 16.12 6.93 -0.48
N ASN A 200 16.33 8.23 -0.26
CA ASN A 200 15.55 8.99 0.70
C ASN A 200 14.17 9.29 0.08
N ILE A 201 13.10 8.93 0.77
CA ILE A 201 11.72 9.13 0.30
C ILE A 201 11.43 10.60 -0.02
N LYS A 202 11.99 11.53 0.76
CA LYS A 202 11.80 12.98 0.56
C LYS A 202 12.53 13.54 -0.67
N GLU A 203 13.48 12.77 -1.24
CA GLU A 203 14.33 13.21 -2.35
C GLU A 203 14.01 12.49 -3.68
N LEU A 204 12.90 11.78 -3.77
CA LEU A 204 12.56 10.99 -4.96
C LEU A 204 12.33 11.83 -6.22
N ASN A 205 11.93 13.11 -6.09
CA ASN A 205 11.92 14.02 -7.23
C ASN A 205 13.32 14.23 -7.83
N ASN A 206 14.36 14.34 -6.96
CA ASN A 206 15.76 14.47 -7.37
C ASN A 206 16.26 13.17 -8.02
N LEU A 207 15.85 12.01 -7.48
CA LEU A 207 16.13 10.72 -8.11
C LEU A 207 15.63 10.70 -9.54
N VAL A 208 14.35 11.01 -9.79
CA VAL A 208 13.76 11.01 -11.14
C VAL A 208 14.55 11.91 -12.09
N ALA A 209 14.91 13.12 -11.66
CA ALA A 209 15.70 14.06 -12.45
C ALA A 209 17.13 13.55 -12.76
N SER A 210 17.66 12.65 -11.92
CA SER A 210 19.00 12.08 -12.07
C SER A 210 19.06 10.77 -12.86
N LEU A 211 17.92 10.11 -13.11
CA LEU A 211 17.88 8.84 -13.86
C LEU A 211 18.60 8.89 -15.21
N PRO A 212 18.49 9.97 -16.04
CA PRO A 212 19.23 10.09 -17.28
C PRO A 212 20.76 10.13 -17.14
N LYS A 213 21.28 10.37 -15.93
CA LYS A 213 22.73 10.41 -15.69
C LYS A 213 23.31 9.03 -15.39
N VAL A 214 22.47 8.08 -14.97
CA VAL A 214 22.88 6.76 -14.48
C VAL A 214 22.28 5.59 -15.28
N LEU A 215 21.22 5.85 -16.05
CA LEU A 215 20.56 4.88 -16.91
C LEU A 215 20.58 5.36 -18.37
N PRO A 216 20.54 4.45 -19.35
CA PRO A 216 20.50 4.80 -20.78
C PRO A 216 19.10 5.28 -21.17
N VAL A 217 18.62 6.35 -20.55
CA VAL A 217 17.30 6.94 -20.76
C VAL A 217 17.38 8.46 -20.88
N TYR A 218 16.33 9.06 -21.45
CA TYR A 218 16.09 10.49 -21.41
C TYR A 218 14.66 10.79 -20.98
N LEU A 219 14.44 11.97 -20.43
CA LEU A 219 13.13 12.42 -19.96
C LEU A 219 12.43 13.30 -20.97
N THR A 220 11.17 13.01 -21.25
CA THR A 220 10.21 13.88 -21.92
C THR A 220 9.02 14.17 -21.00
N ARG A 221 8.03 14.90 -21.48
CA ARG A 221 6.76 15.11 -20.76
C ARG A 221 5.60 14.76 -21.67
N ASN A 222 4.59 14.10 -21.12
CA ASN A 222 3.33 13.87 -21.81
C ASN A 222 2.45 15.14 -21.81
N LYS A 223 1.26 15.06 -22.41
CA LYS A 223 0.29 16.16 -22.49
C LYS A 223 -0.16 16.69 -21.13
N ASP A 224 -0.17 15.84 -20.11
CA ASP A 224 -0.55 16.17 -18.74
C ASP A 224 0.64 16.71 -17.93
N GLY A 225 1.82 16.81 -18.55
CA GLY A 225 3.05 17.28 -17.93
C GLY A 225 3.74 16.25 -17.02
N ASN A 226 3.34 14.97 -17.10
CA ASN A 226 4.00 13.89 -16.37
C ASN A 226 5.33 13.54 -17.04
N PRO A 227 6.39 13.24 -16.25
CA PRO A 227 7.67 12.78 -16.81
C PRO A 227 7.50 11.42 -17.49
N VAL A 228 8.13 11.26 -18.64
CA VAL A 228 8.17 10.00 -19.40
C VAL A 228 9.62 9.64 -19.66
N LEU A 229 10.02 8.46 -19.19
CA LEU A 229 11.32 7.86 -19.47
C LEU A 229 11.28 7.17 -20.82
N ASN A 230 12.28 7.48 -21.66
CA ASN A 230 12.47 6.89 -22.98
C ASN A 230 13.87 6.29 -23.04
N SER A 231 14.03 5.09 -23.59
CA SER A 231 15.35 4.48 -23.79
C SER A 231 16.13 5.23 -24.89
N ILE A 232 17.44 5.39 -24.67
CA ILE A 232 18.35 5.87 -25.73
C ILE A 232 18.55 4.71 -26.70
N PRO A 233 18.26 4.89 -28.01
CA PRO A 233 18.50 3.84 -29.00
C PRO A 233 19.96 3.40 -28.98
N GLN A 234 20.21 2.11 -28.73
CA GLN A 234 21.56 1.57 -28.92
C GLN A 234 21.89 1.65 -30.43
N GLN A 235 22.93 2.39 -30.75
CA GLN A 235 23.45 2.35 -32.12
C GLN A 235 23.88 0.92 -32.40
N ALA A 236 23.35 0.33 -33.48
CA ALA A 236 23.82 -0.99 -33.91
C ALA A 236 25.33 -0.91 -34.16
N PRO A 237 26.11 -1.93 -33.74
CA PRO A 237 27.54 -1.96 -34.00
C PRO A 237 27.74 -1.77 -35.51
N LYS A 238 28.54 -0.78 -35.87
CA LYS A 238 28.96 -0.61 -37.27
C LYS A 238 29.73 -1.86 -37.66
N SER A 239 29.15 -2.65 -38.54
CA SER A 239 29.80 -3.80 -39.20
C SER A 239 30.97 -3.39 -40.03
#